data_e35790b625d71589a309fc28dfdc1a2e
#
_entry.id   e35790b625d71589a309fc28dfdc1a2e
#
_cell.length_a   1.000
_cell.length_b   1.000
_cell.length_c   1.000
_cell.angle_alpha   90.00
_cell.angle_beta   90.00
_cell.angle_gamma   90.00
#
_symmetry.space_group_name_H-M   'P 1'
#
loop_
_entity.id
_entity.type
_entity.pdbx_description
1 polymer ?
#
loop_
_entity_poly.entity_id
_entity_poly.type
_entity_poly.pdbx_seq_one_letter_code
_entity_poly.pdbx_strand_id
1 'polypeptide(L)'
;MTTTPTKKLNESNFGFIHYSSALSHYMDQDFNIAMEVFGILENKYFFGNWGIVESDSIQMNNEAVKNENGGDILGAYILSTGKKIWIKTVGYGIKENQMDLKEYTKEDYNNTCIMFPEDY
;
A
#
# COMPACT_ATOMS: atom_id res chain seq x y z
N MET A 1 9.36 -6.17 20.37
CA MET A 1 9.60 -6.64 18.99
C MET A 1 8.27 -6.84 18.29
N THR A 2 8.06 -6.10 17.22
CA THR A 2 6.84 -6.27 16.42
C THR A 2 7.02 -7.48 15.52
N THR A 3 6.15 -8.46 15.68
CA THR A 3 6.15 -9.63 14.81
C THR A 3 5.36 -9.31 13.54
N THR A 4 5.97 -9.54 12.39
CA THR A 4 5.27 -9.49 11.12
C THR A 4 4.22 -10.61 11.12
N PRO A 5 2.98 -10.32 10.73
CA PRO A 5 1.99 -11.39 10.60
C PRO A 5 2.50 -12.49 9.68
N THR A 6 2.30 -13.75 10.07
CA THR A 6 2.68 -14.88 9.25
C THR A 6 1.61 -15.21 8.21
N LYS A 7 0.43 -14.61 8.36
CA LYS A 7 -0.71 -14.84 7.48
C LYS A 7 -0.94 -13.63 6.58
N LYS A 8 -1.14 -13.89 5.31
CA LYS A 8 -1.47 -12.85 4.34
C LYS A 8 -2.79 -12.19 4.69
N LEU A 9 -2.82 -10.86 4.62
CA LEU A 9 -4.05 -10.10 4.81
C LEU A 9 -4.95 -10.28 3.60
N ASN A 10 -6.25 -9.98 3.78
CA ASN A 10 -7.21 -10.11 2.70
C ASN A 10 -6.95 -9.03 1.65
N GLU A 11 -6.50 -9.44 0.46
CA GLU A 11 -6.17 -8.52 -0.62
C GLU A 11 -7.35 -7.63 -1.02
N SER A 12 -8.58 -8.13 -0.91
CA SER A 12 -9.76 -7.35 -1.28
C SER A 12 -9.91 -6.08 -0.45
N ASN A 13 -9.34 -6.05 0.76
CA ASN A 13 -9.39 -4.89 1.64
C ASN A 13 -8.49 -3.74 1.16
N PHE A 14 -7.51 -4.05 0.28
CA PHE A 14 -6.62 -3.03 -0.29
C PHE A 14 -7.21 -2.35 -1.51
N GLY A 15 -8.31 -2.88 -2.05
CA GLY A 15 -9.03 -2.29 -3.17
C GLY A 15 -8.27 -2.36 -4.49
N PHE A 16 -8.52 -1.36 -5.32
CA PHE A 16 -7.89 -1.27 -6.64
C PHE A 16 -6.40 -0.95 -6.49
N ILE A 17 -5.54 -1.73 -7.16
CA ILE A 17 -4.09 -1.53 -7.12
C ILE A 17 -3.66 -0.78 -8.37
N HIS A 18 -2.93 0.31 -8.19
CA HIS A 18 -2.41 1.09 -9.32
C HIS A 18 -1.04 1.66 -9.00
N TYR A 19 -0.36 2.13 -10.03
CA TYR A 19 1.00 2.65 -9.92
C TYR A 19 1.03 4.09 -10.42
N SER A 20 1.88 4.94 -9.80
CA SER A 20 2.09 6.27 -10.35
C SER A 20 2.71 6.16 -11.74
N SER A 21 2.50 7.18 -12.57
CA SER A 21 3.06 7.20 -13.92
C SER A 21 4.58 7.11 -13.91
N ALA A 22 5.22 7.84 -13.00
CA ALA A 22 6.67 7.83 -12.88
C ALA A 22 7.21 6.45 -12.50
N LEU A 23 6.56 5.78 -11.52
CA LEU A 23 6.99 4.44 -11.13
C LEU A 23 6.71 3.42 -12.22
N SER A 24 5.56 3.52 -12.87
CA SER A 24 5.20 2.63 -13.99
C SER A 24 6.26 2.72 -15.10
N HIS A 25 6.68 3.94 -15.45
CA HIS A 25 7.73 4.15 -16.44
C HIS A 25 9.06 3.54 -16.00
N TYR A 26 9.42 3.70 -14.73
CA TYR A 26 10.64 3.13 -14.16
C TYR A 26 10.64 1.60 -14.22
N MET A 27 9.50 0.99 -13.91
CA MET A 27 9.32 -0.47 -13.96
C MET A 27 9.42 -1.00 -15.39
N ASP A 28 8.93 -0.24 -16.37
CA ASP A 28 8.96 -0.64 -17.77
C ASP A 28 10.39 -0.70 -18.35
N GLN A 29 11.34 -0.02 -17.72
CA GLN A 29 12.73 0.02 -18.19
C GLN A 29 13.53 -1.23 -17.82
N ASP A 30 13.10 -1.95 -16.78
CA ASP A 30 13.85 -3.12 -16.29
C ASP A 30 12.90 -4.10 -15.62
N PHE A 31 12.80 -5.29 -16.22
CA PHE A 31 11.97 -6.36 -15.70
C PHE A 31 12.31 -6.71 -14.24
N ASN A 32 13.59 -6.66 -13.85
CA ASN A 32 14.01 -6.97 -12.49
C ASN A 32 13.46 -5.96 -11.49
N ILE A 33 13.36 -4.69 -11.89
CA ILE A 33 12.75 -3.65 -11.05
C ILE A 33 11.26 -3.95 -10.85
N ALA A 34 10.56 -4.27 -11.95
CA ALA A 34 9.14 -4.61 -11.88
C ALA A 34 8.91 -5.80 -10.96
N MET A 35 9.72 -6.84 -11.07
CA MET A 35 9.60 -8.03 -10.22
C MET A 35 9.88 -7.72 -8.75
N GLU A 36 10.82 -6.84 -8.48
CA GLU A 36 11.12 -6.42 -7.11
C GLU A 36 9.93 -5.67 -6.49
N VAL A 37 9.34 -4.74 -7.24
CA VAL A 37 8.15 -3.99 -6.78
C VAL A 37 6.99 -4.94 -6.50
N PHE A 38 6.71 -5.85 -7.42
CA PHE A 38 5.64 -6.84 -7.21
C PHE A 38 5.92 -7.73 -6.00
N GLY A 39 7.18 -8.14 -5.80
CA GLY A 39 7.59 -8.94 -4.65
C GLY A 39 7.37 -8.21 -3.34
N ILE A 40 7.66 -6.91 -3.29
CA ILE A 40 7.42 -6.09 -2.11
C ILE A 40 5.92 -6.04 -1.80
N LEU A 41 5.09 -5.79 -2.81
CA LEU A 41 3.64 -5.74 -2.63
C LEU A 41 3.10 -7.08 -2.12
N GLU A 42 3.45 -8.17 -2.81
CA GLU A 42 2.88 -9.50 -2.55
C GLU A 42 3.42 -10.16 -1.29
N ASN A 43 4.71 -9.96 -0.98
CA ASN A 43 5.39 -10.71 0.08
C ASN A 43 5.68 -9.88 1.33
N LYS A 44 5.50 -8.57 1.27
CA LYS A 44 5.73 -7.69 2.42
C LYS A 44 4.47 -6.90 2.77
N TYR A 45 4.00 -6.06 1.88
CA TYR A 45 2.87 -5.17 2.16
C TYR A 45 1.59 -5.95 2.50
N PHE A 46 1.25 -6.94 1.71
CA PHE A 46 0.06 -7.76 1.96
C PHE A 46 0.19 -8.66 3.20
N PHE A 47 1.38 -8.79 3.76
CA PHE A 47 1.60 -9.52 5.02
C PHE A 47 1.75 -8.59 6.22
N GLY A 48 1.50 -7.28 6.05
CA GLY A 48 1.60 -6.34 7.14
C GLY A 48 3.03 -5.95 7.51
N ASN A 49 3.99 -6.23 6.64
CA ASN A 49 5.34 -5.73 6.78
C ASN A 49 5.43 -4.39 6.07
N TRP A 50 5.37 -3.32 6.84
CA TRP A 50 5.26 -1.95 6.31
C TRP A 50 6.60 -1.33 5.90
N GLY A 51 7.69 -2.08 6.06
CA GLY A 51 9.02 -1.60 5.66
C GLY A 51 9.61 -0.60 6.64
N ILE A 52 10.21 0.45 6.09
CA ILE A 52 10.97 1.44 6.86
C ILE A 52 10.11 2.65 7.26
N VAL A 53 9.01 2.40 7.94
CA VAL A 53 8.15 3.46 8.49
C VAL A 53 8.40 3.63 9.98
N GLU A 54 8.06 4.80 10.52
CA GLU A 54 8.23 5.08 11.94
C GLU A 54 7.26 4.25 12.78
N SER A 55 7.60 4.09 14.08
CA SER A 55 6.80 3.28 14.99
C SER A 55 5.34 3.76 15.09
N ASP A 56 5.11 5.07 15.07
CA ASP A 56 3.75 5.60 15.11
C ASP A 56 2.96 5.19 13.88
N SER A 57 3.61 5.18 12.70
CA SER A 57 2.99 4.74 11.46
C SER A 57 2.69 3.25 11.50
N ILE A 58 3.59 2.45 12.06
CA ILE A 58 3.36 1.00 12.23
C ILE A 58 2.11 0.78 13.08
N GLN A 59 1.99 1.49 14.20
CA GLN A 59 0.84 1.37 15.08
C GLN A 59 -0.46 1.76 14.37
N MET A 60 -0.46 2.89 13.67
CA MET A 60 -1.63 3.35 12.92
C MET A 60 -2.03 2.35 11.83
N ASN A 61 -1.05 1.82 11.12
CA ASN A 61 -1.29 0.81 10.07
C ASN A 61 -1.93 -0.44 10.66
N ASN A 62 -1.39 -0.94 11.77
CA ASN A 62 -1.89 -2.15 12.42
C ASN A 62 -3.30 -1.95 12.97
N GLU A 63 -3.61 -0.76 13.47
CA GLU A 63 -4.96 -0.43 13.92
C GLU A 63 -5.95 -0.38 12.77
N ALA A 64 -5.55 0.20 11.63
CA ALA A 64 -6.38 0.25 10.43
C ALA A 64 -6.71 -1.16 9.94
N VAL A 65 -5.71 -2.04 9.91
CA VAL A 65 -5.89 -3.45 9.50
C VAL A 65 -6.84 -4.17 10.46
N LYS A 66 -6.67 -3.95 11.75
CA LYS A 66 -7.48 -4.62 12.78
C LYS A 66 -8.95 -4.19 12.70
N ASN A 67 -9.19 -2.91 12.49
CA ASN A 67 -10.54 -2.35 12.56
C ASN A 67 -11.29 -2.40 11.23
N GLU A 68 -10.59 -2.44 10.11
CA GLU A 68 -11.17 -2.49 8.75
C GLU A 68 -12.24 -1.42 8.52
N ASN A 69 -12.00 -0.21 9.06
CA ASN A 69 -13.01 0.86 9.07
C ASN A 69 -12.66 2.05 8.18
N GLY A 70 -11.85 1.83 7.17
CA GLY A 70 -11.51 2.88 6.22
C GLY A 70 -10.25 3.67 6.55
N GLY A 71 -9.45 3.21 7.49
CA GLY A 71 -8.19 3.85 7.81
C GLY A 71 -7.19 3.79 6.66
N ASP A 72 -6.24 4.73 6.66
CA ASP A 72 -5.19 4.78 5.67
C ASP A 72 -3.96 4.01 6.16
N ILE A 73 -3.27 3.37 5.23
CA ILE A 73 -2.07 2.59 5.51
C ILE A 73 -0.95 3.07 4.60
N LEU A 74 0.26 3.19 5.14
CA LEU A 74 1.44 3.58 4.38
C LEU A 74 2.60 2.63 4.67
N GLY A 75 3.14 2.01 3.62
CA GLY A 75 4.39 1.27 3.67
C GLY A 75 5.47 2.03 2.90
N ALA A 76 6.72 1.88 3.31
CA ALA A 76 7.87 2.50 2.65
C ALA A 76 8.99 1.48 2.52
N TYR A 77 9.59 1.41 1.33
CA TYR A 77 10.60 0.40 1.02
C TYR A 77 11.71 1.01 0.17
N ILE A 78 12.88 0.41 0.23
CA ILE A 78 14.01 0.82 -0.61
C ILE A 78 14.28 -0.31 -1.61
N LEU A 79 14.26 0.02 -2.90
CA LEU A 79 14.61 -0.93 -3.96
C LEU A 79 16.11 -1.19 -3.96
N SER A 80 16.52 -2.30 -4.57
CA SER A 80 17.95 -2.64 -4.71
C SER A 80 18.75 -1.56 -5.45
N THR A 81 18.07 -0.75 -6.27
CA THR A 81 18.69 0.38 -6.97
C THR A 81 18.91 1.61 -6.09
N GLY A 82 18.44 1.59 -4.83
CA GLY A 82 18.50 2.72 -3.91
C GLY A 82 17.30 3.65 -3.96
N LYS A 83 16.39 3.47 -4.90
CA LYS A 83 15.17 4.27 -4.98
C LYS A 83 14.20 3.87 -3.88
N LYS A 84 13.57 4.87 -3.26
CA LYS A 84 12.51 4.62 -2.26
C LYS A 84 11.16 4.58 -2.96
N ILE A 85 10.31 3.65 -2.54
CA ILE A 85 8.91 3.61 -2.98
C ILE A 85 7.99 3.65 -1.76
N TRP A 86 6.80 4.20 -1.97
CA TRP A 86 5.72 4.17 -1.00
C TRP A 86 4.58 3.33 -1.55
N ILE A 87 3.91 2.61 -0.66
CA ILE A 87 2.66 1.93 -0.98
C ILE A 87 1.63 2.50 -0.01
N LYS A 88 0.63 3.20 -0.56
CA LYS A 88 -0.40 3.84 0.26
C LYS A 88 -1.76 3.25 -0.08
N THR A 89 -2.49 2.82 0.96
CA THR A 89 -3.87 2.39 0.84
C THR A 89 -4.78 3.42 1.47
N VAL A 90 -5.80 3.82 0.73
CA VAL A 90 -6.87 4.70 1.23
C VAL A 90 -8.09 3.83 1.46
N GLY A 91 -8.73 4.00 2.62
CA GLY A 91 -9.99 3.34 2.92
C GLY A 91 -9.89 1.82 3.06
N TYR A 92 -8.84 1.33 3.74
CA TYR A 92 -8.65 -0.09 3.95
C TYR A 92 -9.92 -0.74 4.55
N GLY A 93 -10.37 -1.82 3.91
CA GLY A 93 -11.54 -2.59 4.36
C GLY A 93 -12.88 -2.00 4.00
N ILE A 94 -12.93 -0.78 3.48
CA ILE A 94 -14.19 -0.15 3.04
C ILE A 94 -14.66 -0.80 1.75
N LYS A 95 -15.91 -1.21 1.73
CA LYS A 95 -16.53 -1.76 0.53
C LYS A 95 -17.34 -0.67 -0.17
N GLU A 96 -17.46 -0.77 -1.47
CA GLU A 96 -18.16 0.23 -2.30
C GLU A 96 -19.57 0.52 -1.77
N ASN A 97 -20.29 -0.50 -1.34
CA ASN A 97 -21.65 -0.34 -0.83
C ASN A 97 -21.72 0.32 0.56
N GLN A 98 -20.58 0.54 1.22
CA GLN A 98 -20.51 1.19 2.52
C GLN A 98 -20.11 2.66 2.41
N MET A 99 -19.79 3.12 1.20
CA MET A 99 -19.34 4.50 0.96
C MET A 99 -20.52 5.36 0.50
N ASP A 100 -20.57 6.61 1.01
CA ASP A 100 -21.51 7.58 0.50
C ASP A 100 -20.92 8.18 -0.78
N LEU A 101 -21.45 7.77 -1.91
CA LEU A 101 -20.96 8.18 -3.23
C LEU A 101 -21.07 9.69 -3.47
N LYS A 102 -21.86 10.40 -2.68
CA LYS A 102 -21.99 11.85 -2.79
C LYS A 102 -20.85 12.60 -2.13
N GLU A 103 -20.22 11.98 -1.13
CA GLU A 103 -19.15 12.61 -0.34
C GLU A 103 -17.75 12.23 -0.82
N TYR A 104 -17.62 11.17 -1.58
CA TYR A 104 -16.33 10.66 -2.02
C TYR A 104 -16.14 10.81 -3.50
N THR A 105 -14.97 11.31 -3.89
CA THR A 105 -14.56 11.25 -5.29
C THR A 105 -14.11 9.84 -5.62
N LYS A 106 -13.96 9.54 -6.91
CA LYS A 106 -13.51 8.23 -7.36
C LYS A 106 -12.14 7.85 -6.78
N GLU A 107 -11.30 8.85 -6.50
CA GLU A 107 -9.96 8.67 -5.96
C GLU A 107 -9.97 8.37 -4.45
N ASP A 108 -11.06 8.68 -3.77
CA ASP A 108 -11.21 8.43 -2.33
C ASP A 108 -11.72 7.03 -2.02
N TYR A 109 -12.10 6.27 -3.04
CA TYR A 109 -12.51 4.90 -2.84
C TYR A 109 -11.34 4.04 -2.39
N ASN A 110 -11.68 2.92 -1.74
CA ASN A 110 -10.73 1.90 -1.33
C ASN A 110 -9.76 1.57 -2.49
N ASN A 111 -8.52 2.03 -2.36
CA ASN A 111 -7.52 1.82 -3.40
C ASN A 111 -6.12 1.83 -2.80
N THR A 112 -5.18 1.24 -3.53
CA THR A 112 -3.77 1.20 -3.15
C THR A 112 -2.94 1.72 -4.30
N CYS A 113 -2.12 2.75 -4.03
CA CYS A 113 -1.20 3.32 -5.00
C CYS A 113 0.24 3.02 -4.62
N ILE A 114 1.01 2.54 -5.58
CA ILE A 114 2.45 2.35 -5.42
C ILE A 114 3.13 3.48 -6.18
N MET A 115 4.01 4.21 -5.51
CA MET A 115 4.54 5.46 -6.04
C MET A 115 5.93 5.78 -5.49
N PHE A 116 6.61 6.73 -6.13
CA PHE A 116 7.74 7.37 -5.47
C PHE A 116 7.22 8.40 -4.46
N PRO A 117 7.98 8.69 -3.36
CA PRO A 117 7.51 9.68 -2.38
C PRO A 117 7.18 11.05 -3.00
N GLU A 118 7.92 11.47 -4.02
CA GLU A 118 7.70 12.75 -4.71
C GLU A 118 6.42 12.79 -5.55
N ASP A 119 5.79 11.64 -5.79
CA ASP A 119 4.54 11.56 -6.54
C ASP A 119 3.30 11.76 -5.66
N TYR A 120 3.55 11.81 -4.36
CA TYR A 120 2.47 11.97 -3.37
C TYR A 120 1.81 13.35 -3.41
#